data_60b660954bbd3508b60f803ef140cea5
#
_entry.id   60b660954bbd3508b60f803ef140cea5
#
_cell.length_a   1.000
_cell.length_b   1.000
_cell.length_c   1.000
_cell.angle_alpha   90.00
_cell.angle_beta   90.00
_cell.angle_gamma   90.00
#
_symmetry.space_group_name_H-M   'P 1'
#
loop_
_entity.id
_entity.type
_entity.pdbx_description
1 polymer ?
#
loop_
_entity_poly.entity_id
_entity_poly.type
_entity_poly.pdbx_seq_one_letter_code
_entity_poly.pdbx_strand_id
1 'polypeptide(L)'
;MSFKDLFTPQDTVFFNLFEEQAEIACEASAQLVTIFEDYTNVEAKYRALKDIEHKGDATTHKAFDELNRTFITPLEPEEISRLVSSLDNVVDFIDEGARLLLTYNITQPDRFMLDFAKCIQQGAAEIKTGVSCLRSLKDPEIVKGCCIEINRLENVADELLTAALKNLFQSNDAIT
;
A
#
# COMPACT_ATOMS: atom_id res chain seq x y z
N MET A 1 -3.52 -30.88 -19.95
CA MET A 1 -3.64 -29.43 -20.16
C MET A 1 -3.15 -28.76 -18.89
N SER A 2 -2.08 -27.97 -19.01
CA SER A 2 -1.58 -27.19 -17.86
C SER A 2 -2.52 -25.99 -17.65
N PHE A 3 -2.77 -25.60 -16.40
CA PHE A 3 -3.57 -24.40 -16.06
C PHE A 3 -3.04 -23.11 -16.72
N LYS A 4 -1.76 -23.12 -17.16
CA LYS A 4 -1.14 -22.05 -17.93
C LYS A 4 -1.74 -21.85 -19.33
N ASP A 5 -2.38 -22.87 -19.89
CA ASP A 5 -2.97 -22.84 -21.24
C ASP A 5 -4.41 -22.28 -21.25
N LEU A 6 -4.94 -21.92 -20.06
CA LEU A 6 -6.30 -21.42 -19.90
C LEU A 6 -6.39 -19.88 -19.95
N PHE A 7 -5.27 -19.17 -19.74
CA PHE A 7 -5.27 -17.70 -19.77
C PHE A 7 -4.93 -17.18 -21.16
N THR A 8 -5.79 -16.30 -21.66
CA THR A 8 -5.49 -15.53 -22.89
C THR A 8 -4.42 -14.46 -22.58
N PRO A 9 -3.74 -13.89 -23.59
CA PRO A 9 -2.84 -12.76 -23.37
C PRO A 9 -3.51 -11.58 -22.63
N GLN A 10 -4.80 -11.40 -22.80
CA GLN A 10 -5.60 -10.36 -22.10
C GLN A 10 -5.75 -10.64 -20.60
N ASP A 11 -5.87 -11.90 -20.19
CA ASP A 11 -5.96 -12.25 -18.77
C ASP A 11 -4.68 -11.88 -18.02
N THR A 12 -3.51 -11.99 -18.69
CA THR A 12 -2.23 -11.67 -18.08
C THR A 12 -2.04 -10.18 -17.82
N VAL A 13 -2.72 -9.30 -18.55
CA VAL A 13 -2.60 -7.84 -18.41
C VAL A 13 -3.08 -7.39 -17.03
N PHE A 14 -4.25 -7.86 -16.58
CA PHE A 14 -4.80 -7.48 -15.28
C PHE A 14 -3.90 -7.94 -14.13
N PHE A 15 -3.41 -9.17 -14.19
CA PHE A 15 -2.48 -9.66 -13.15
C PHE A 15 -1.17 -8.87 -13.14
N ASN A 16 -0.65 -8.43 -14.31
CA ASN A 16 0.52 -7.56 -14.37
C ASN A 16 0.25 -6.21 -13.71
N LEU A 17 -0.94 -5.62 -13.95
CA LEU A 17 -1.31 -4.33 -13.34
C LEU A 17 -1.52 -4.44 -11.83
N PHE A 18 -2.08 -5.53 -11.34
CA PHE A 18 -2.19 -5.79 -9.90
C PHE A 18 -0.80 -5.92 -9.25
N GLU A 19 0.10 -6.69 -9.88
CA GLU A 19 1.48 -6.87 -9.40
C GLU A 19 2.26 -5.54 -9.44
N GLU A 20 2.09 -4.73 -10.51
CA GLU A 20 2.68 -3.39 -10.63
C GLU A 20 2.18 -2.47 -9.50
N GLN A 21 0.87 -2.45 -9.22
CA GLN A 21 0.29 -1.62 -8.16
C GLN A 21 0.75 -2.06 -6.77
N ALA A 22 0.84 -3.37 -6.51
CA ALA A 22 1.36 -3.89 -5.26
C ALA A 22 2.87 -3.57 -5.06
N GLU A 23 3.66 -3.55 -6.13
CA GLU A 23 5.05 -3.10 -6.09
C GLU A 23 5.14 -1.62 -5.75
N ILE A 24 4.29 -0.78 -6.35
CA ILE A 24 4.23 0.66 -6.07
C ILE A 24 3.87 0.91 -4.59
N ALA A 25 2.96 0.13 -4.02
CA ALA A 25 2.67 0.22 -2.58
C ALA A 25 3.88 -0.12 -1.71
N CYS A 26 4.70 -1.11 -2.11
CA CYS A 26 5.97 -1.40 -1.44
C CYS A 26 6.98 -0.26 -1.60
N GLU A 27 7.11 0.33 -2.80
CA GLU A 27 7.97 1.49 -3.04
C GLU A 27 7.55 2.69 -2.17
N ALA A 28 6.25 2.99 -2.10
CA ALA A 28 5.70 4.09 -1.31
C ALA A 28 5.94 3.88 0.19
N SER A 29 5.67 2.69 0.71
CA SER A 29 5.89 2.37 2.12
C SER A 29 7.37 2.40 2.51
N ALA A 30 8.28 1.95 1.64
CA ALA A 30 9.71 2.06 1.85
C ALA A 30 10.18 3.52 1.87
N GLN A 31 9.64 4.35 0.99
CA GLN A 31 9.92 5.79 0.97
C GLN A 31 9.42 6.48 2.24
N LEU A 32 8.24 6.09 2.77
CA LEU A 32 7.73 6.59 4.04
C LEU A 32 8.67 6.25 5.21
N VAL A 33 9.17 5.01 5.28
CA VAL A 33 10.18 4.62 6.28
C VAL A 33 11.44 5.46 6.15
N THR A 34 11.93 5.68 4.92
CA THR A 34 13.10 6.53 4.65
C THR A 34 12.92 7.97 5.13
N ILE A 35 11.70 8.52 5.06
CA ILE A 35 11.39 9.85 5.61
C ILE A 35 11.61 9.86 7.13
N PHE A 36 11.14 8.85 7.85
CA PHE A 36 11.22 8.81 9.31
C PHE A 36 12.59 8.38 9.85
N GLU A 37 13.33 7.53 9.13
CA GLU A 37 14.68 7.11 9.56
C GLU A 37 15.71 8.22 9.43
N ASP A 38 15.56 9.11 8.45
CA ASP A 38 16.37 10.30 8.26
C ASP A 38 15.49 11.49 7.99
N TYR A 39 15.10 12.24 9.03
CA TYR A 39 14.18 13.36 8.94
C TYR A 39 14.87 14.64 8.45
N THR A 40 15.75 14.51 7.45
CA THR A 40 16.39 15.63 6.75
C THR A 40 15.80 15.77 5.36
N ASN A 41 15.73 17.01 4.85
CA ASN A 41 15.20 17.31 3.52
C ASN A 41 13.82 16.67 3.25
N VAL A 42 12.92 16.71 4.24
CA VAL A 42 11.62 16.05 4.22
C VAL A 42 10.80 16.41 2.97
N GLU A 43 10.82 17.68 2.55
CA GLU A 43 10.13 18.11 1.33
C GLU A 43 10.64 17.39 0.07
N ALA A 44 11.95 17.16 -0.06
CA ALA A 44 12.50 16.46 -1.22
C ALA A 44 12.11 14.98 -1.20
N LYS A 45 12.12 14.36 -0.02
CA LYS A 45 11.69 12.97 0.17
C LYS A 45 10.19 12.79 -0.07
N TYR A 46 9.38 13.76 0.36
CA TYR A 46 7.95 13.78 0.07
C TYR A 46 7.68 13.92 -1.43
N ARG A 47 8.41 14.79 -2.15
CA ARG A 47 8.28 14.87 -3.62
C ARG A 47 8.57 13.53 -4.30
N ALA A 48 9.61 12.82 -3.85
CA ALA A 48 9.89 11.47 -4.36
C ALA A 48 8.75 10.48 -4.07
N LEU A 49 8.11 10.58 -2.88
CA LEU A 49 6.92 9.80 -2.57
C LEU A 49 5.74 10.17 -3.49
N LYS A 50 5.54 11.46 -3.75
CA LYS A 50 4.48 11.93 -4.65
C LYS A 50 4.67 11.46 -6.10
N ASP A 51 5.92 11.35 -6.56
CA ASP A 51 6.22 10.75 -7.86
C ASP A 51 5.85 9.25 -7.91
N ILE A 52 5.96 8.54 -6.78
CA ILE A 52 5.53 7.14 -6.66
C ILE A 52 4.00 7.05 -6.71
N GLU A 53 3.28 7.91 -6.01
CA GLU A 53 1.81 7.96 -6.05
C GLU A 53 1.30 8.28 -7.46
N HIS A 54 1.86 9.26 -8.15
CA HIS A 54 1.51 9.54 -9.55
C HIS A 54 1.71 8.32 -10.47
N LYS A 55 2.72 7.49 -10.19
CA LYS A 55 2.92 6.22 -10.90
C LYS A 55 1.80 5.23 -10.59
N GLY A 56 1.33 5.17 -9.33
CA GLY A 56 0.17 4.38 -8.90
C GLY A 56 -1.10 4.81 -9.62
N ASP A 57 -1.41 6.10 -9.60
CA ASP A 57 -2.52 6.69 -10.33
C ASP A 57 -2.52 6.29 -11.82
N ALA A 58 -1.36 6.43 -12.48
CA ALA A 58 -1.23 6.07 -13.88
C ALA A 58 -1.49 4.57 -14.14
N THR A 59 -1.09 3.71 -13.21
CA THR A 59 -1.32 2.25 -13.29
C THR A 59 -2.79 1.92 -13.06
N THR A 60 -3.43 2.59 -12.10
CA THR A 60 -4.87 2.50 -11.84
C THR A 60 -5.69 2.95 -13.05
N HIS A 61 -5.35 4.08 -13.67
CA HIS A 61 -6.01 4.52 -14.91
C HIS A 61 -5.87 3.51 -16.04
N LYS A 62 -4.65 2.92 -16.25
CA LYS A 62 -4.46 1.85 -17.24
C LYS A 62 -5.36 0.65 -16.97
N ALA A 63 -5.51 0.25 -15.69
CA ALA A 63 -6.34 -0.89 -15.34
C ALA A 63 -7.82 -0.64 -15.65
N PHE A 64 -8.35 0.54 -15.37
CA PHE A 64 -9.72 0.91 -15.74
C PHE A 64 -9.90 1.05 -17.26
N ASP A 65 -8.93 1.61 -17.96
CA ASP A 65 -8.97 1.69 -19.43
C ASP A 65 -8.98 0.29 -20.06
N GLU A 66 -8.18 -0.63 -19.54
CA GLU A 66 -8.16 -2.02 -20.03
C GLU A 66 -9.47 -2.74 -19.70
N LEU A 67 -10.02 -2.51 -18.51
CA LEU A 67 -11.31 -3.08 -18.10
C LEU A 67 -12.46 -2.62 -19.04
N ASN A 68 -12.46 -1.35 -19.45
CA ASN A 68 -13.43 -0.79 -20.36
C ASN A 68 -13.32 -1.33 -21.82
N ARG A 69 -12.14 -1.83 -22.20
CA ARG A 69 -11.87 -2.36 -23.56
C ARG A 69 -12.00 -3.87 -23.65
N THR A 70 -11.95 -4.56 -22.50
CA THR A 70 -11.90 -6.02 -22.45
C THR A 70 -13.30 -6.59 -22.23
N PHE A 71 -13.78 -7.40 -23.18
CA PHE A 71 -15.11 -8.00 -23.12
C PHE A 71 -15.15 -9.25 -22.24
N ILE A 72 -14.06 -10.01 -22.19
CA ILE A 72 -13.92 -11.21 -21.34
C ILE A 72 -12.74 -11.00 -20.42
N THR A 73 -12.98 -11.00 -19.11
CA THR A 73 -11.99 -10.76 -18.05
C THR A 73 -11.71 -12.01 -17.22
N PRO A 74 -10.51 -12.15 -16.62
CA PRO A 74 -10.15 -13.33 -15.82
C PRO A 74 -10.89 -13.44 -14.48
N LEU A 75 -11.40 -12.32 -13.99
CA LEU A 75 -12.23 -12.17 -12.79
C LEU A 75 -13.45 -11.32 -13.14
N GLU A 76 -14.45 -11.30 -12.28
CA GLU A 76 -15.60 -10.41 -12.47
C GLU A 76 -15.12 -8.93 -12.53
N PRO A 77 -15.64 -8.11 -13.49
CA PRO A 77 -15.20 -6.72 -13.65
C PRO A 77 -15.25 -5.91 -12.35
N GLU A 78 -16.24 -6.15 -11.52
CA GLU A 78 -16.40 -5.51 -10.22
C GLU A 78 -15.29 -5.89 -9.23
N GLU A 79 -14.82 -7.14 -9.27
CA GLU A 79 -13.72 -7.59 -8.41
C GLU A 79 -12.38 -7.00 -8.87
N ILE A 80 -12.16 -6.91 -10.18
CA ILE A 80 -10.99 -6.22 -10.75
C ILE A 80 -10.98 -4.76 -10.31
N SER A 81 -12.10 -4.06 -10.50
CA SER A 81 -12.26 -2.66 -10.11
C SER A 81 -12.01 -2.45 -8.61
N ARG A 82 -12.59 -3.32 -7.78
CA ARG A 82 -12.43 -3.26 -6.32
C ARG A 82 -10.97 -3.49 -5.89
N LEU A 83 -10.30 -4.49 -6.47
CA LEU A 83 -8.91 -4.78 -6.13
C LEU A 83 -7.98 -3.63 -6.53
N VAL A 84 -8.11 -3.11 -7.76
CA VAL A 84 -7.33 -1.96 -8.25
C VAL A 84 -7.51 -0.77 -7.32
N SER A 85 -8.76 -0.38 -7.02
CA SER A 85 -9.04 0.76 -6.15
C SER A 85 -8.52 0.54 -4.73
N SER A 86 -8.57 -0.70 -4.22
CA SER A 86 -8.06 -0.98 -2.87
C SER A 86 -6.53 -0.90 -2.80
N LEU A 87 -5.82 -1.31 -3.85
CA LEU A 87 -4.37 -1.20 -3.94
C LEU A 87 -3.93 0.27 -4.07
N ASP A 88 -4.68 1.06 -4.86
CA ASP A 88 -4.48 2.48 -5.04
C ASP A 88 -4.64 3.24 -3.71
N ASN A 89 -5.72 2.98 -2.98
CA ASN A 89 -5.98 3.56 -1.67
C ASN A 89 -4.82 3.36 -0.68
N VAL A 90 -4.08 2.25 -0.76
CA VAL A 90 -2.89 2.05 0.10
C VAL A 90 -1.84 3.11 -0.18
N VAL A 91 -1.57 3.39 -1.45
CA VAL A 91 -0.58 4.40 -1.87
C VAL A 91 -1.05 5.79 -1.51
N ASP A 92 -2.33 6.10 -1.75
CA ASP A 92 -2.97 7.37 -1.44
C ASP A 92 -2.88 7.71 0.06
N PHE A 93 -3.21 6.75 0.93
CA PHE A 93 -3.10 6.96 2.38
C PHE A 93 -1.66 7.14 2.85
N ILE A 94 -0.69 6.50 2.21
CA ILE A 94 0.74 6.72 2.49
C ILE A 94 1.14 8.15 2.08
N ASP A 95 0.74 8.60 0.88
CA ASP A 95 0.98 9.99 0.42
C ASP A 95 0.33 11.00 1.34
N GLU A 96 -0.95 10.79 1.68
CA GLU A 96 -1.68 11.69 2.57
C GLU A 96 -1.00 11.78 3.94
N GLY A 97 -0.61 10.67 4.54
CA GLY A 97 0.11 10.65 5.81
C GLY A 97 1.43 11.43 5.75
N ALA A 98 2.21 11.24 4.69
CA ALA A 98 3.46 11.99 4.50
C ALA A 98 3.20 13.49 4.26
N ARG A 99 2.15 13.84 3.52
CA ARG A 99 1.73 15.24 3.28
C ARG A 99 1.38 15.96 4.58
N LEU A 100 0.75 15.26 5.52
CA LEU A 100 0.38 15.83 6.82
C LEU A 100 1.61 16.24 7.65
N LEU A 101 2.76 15.60 7.47
CA LEU A 101 4.02 16.02 8.13
C LEU A 101 4.40 17.46 7.76
N LEU A 102 4.25 17.81 6.48
CA LEU A 102 4.53 19.16 5.97
C LEU A 102 3.41 20.12 6.36
N THR A 103 2.15 19.69 6.25
CA THR A 103 0.97 20.51 6.55
C THR A 103 0.96 20.97 8.00
N TYR A 104 1.31 20.08 8.93
CA TYR A 104 1.37 20.38 10.37
C TYR A 104 2.73 20.87 10.82
N ASN A 105 3.67 21.08 9.88
CA ASN A 105 5.02 21.54 10.17
C ASN A 105 5.70 20.67 11.27
N ILE A 106 5.59 19.38 11.15
CA ILE A 106 6.26 18.45 12.07
C ILE A 106 7.77 18.60 11.86
N THR A 107 8.46 19.07 12.87
CA THR A 107 9.91 19.33 12.80
C THR A 107 10.76 18.16 13.28
N GLN A 108 10.16 17.29 14.08
CA GLN A 108 10.82 16.10 14.61
C GLN A 108 9.79 14.98 14.78
N PRO A 109 9.97 13.83 14.09
CA PRO A 109 9.10 12.69 14.27
C PRO A 109 9.37 12.03 15.62
N ASP A 110 8.36 11.42 16.19
CA ASP A 110 8.51 10.54 17.33
C ASP A 110 8.73 9.08 16.89
N ARG A 111 9.03 8.23 17.85
CA ARG A 111 9.25 6.79 17.59
C ARG A 111 8.02 6.09 17.03
N PHE A 112 6.82 6.54 17.43
CA PHE A 112 5.58 5.91 16.99
C PHE A 112 5.35 6.10 15.48
N MET A 113 5.72 7.26 14.93
CA MET A 113 5.62 7.52 13.50
C MET A 113 6.48 6.55 12.69
N LEU A 114 7.72 6.28 13.14
CA LEU A 114 8.59 5.30 12.49
C LEU A 114 8.05 3.87 12.65
N ASP A 115 7.54 3.52 13.84
CA ASP A 115 6.98 2.19 14.08
C ASP A 115 5.74 1.95 13.23
N PHE A 116 4.86 2.95 13.04
CA PHE A 116 3.75 2.91 12.09
C PHE A 116 4.23 2.70 10.65
N ALA A 117 5.21 3.48 10.19
CA ALA A 117 5.74 3.35 8.84
C ALA A 117 6.28 1.93 8.57
N LYS A 118 6.98 1.33 9.55
CA LYS A 118 7.45 -0.05 9.46
C LYS A 118 6.32 -1.07 9.44
N CYS A 119 5.24 -0.83 10.20
CA CYS A 119 4.05 -1.66 10.18
C CYS A 119 3.38 -1.63 8.80
N ILE A 120 3.22 -0.44 8.21
CA ILE A 120 2.68 -0.24 6.86
C ILE A 120 3.57 -0.94 5.82
N GLN A 121 4.89 -0.84 5.93
CA GLN A 121 5.83 -1.50 5.01
C GLN A 121 5.69 -3.03 5.06
N GLN A 122 5.54 -3.61 6.25
CA GLN A 122 5.30 -5.05 6.39
C GLN A 122 3.96 -5.45 5.75
N GLY A 123 2.89 -4.67 5.97
CA GLY A 123 1.59 -4.89 5.32
C GLY A 123 1.67 -4.84 3.80
N ALA A 124 2.39 -3.86 3.23
CA ALA A 124 2.60 -3.77 1.78
C ALA A 124 3.34 -4.98 1.21
N ALA A 125 4.31 -5.53 1.93
CA ALA A 125 5.01 -6.76 1.53
C ALA A 125 4.08 -7.99 1.50
N GLU A 126 3.17 -8.09 2.47
CA GLU A 126 2.15 -9.15 2.49
C GLU A 126 1.14 -8.98 1.35
N ILE A 127 0.71 -7.75 1.06
CA ILE A 127 -0.15 -7.45 -0.11
C ILE A 127 0.54 -7.90 -1.40
N LYS A 128 1.80 -7.55 -1.61
CA LYS A 128 2.58 -7.95 -2.79
C LYS A 128 2.65 -9.48 -2.91
N THR A 129 2.91 -10.18 -1.81
CA THR A 129 2.97 -11.65 -1.77
C THR A 129 1.61 -12.24 -2.15
N GLY A 130 0.52 -11.79 -1.53
CA GLY A 130 -0.82 -12.25 -1.80
C GLY A 130 -1.25 -12.01 -3.25
N VAL A 131 -1.00 -10.79 -3.78
CA VAL A 131 -1.32 -10.40 -5.16
C VAL A 131 -0.57 -11.28 -6.17
N SER A 132 0.72 -11.55 -5.96
CA SER A 132 1.52 -12.39 -6.85
C SER A 132 0.99 -13.83 -6.95
N CYS A 133 0.28 -14.31 -5.93
CA CYS A 133 -0.32 -15.64 -5.93
C CYS A 133 -1.64 -15.72 -6.72
N LEU A 134 -2.31 -14.59 -6.98
CA LEU A 134 -3.60 -14.55 -7.69
C LEU A 134 -3.49 -15.10 -9.12
N ARG A 135 -2.37 -14.86 -9.80
CA ARG A 135 -2.12 -15.35 -11.16
C ARG A 135 -2.17 -16.88 -11.27
N SER A 136 -1.78 -17.58 -10.26
CA SER A 136 -1.69 -19.06 -10.33
C SER A 136 -2.85 -19.77 -9.68
N LEU A 137 -3.53 -19.15 -8.71
CA LEU A 137 -4.59 -19.73 -7.85
C LEU A 137 -4.26 -21.12 -7.31
N LYS A 138 -2.96 -21.48 -7.28
CA LYS A 138 -2.50 -22.83 -6.96
C LYS A 138 -2.48 -23.10 -5.46
N ASP A 139 -2.34 -22.05 -4.67
CA ASP A 139 -2.23 -22.18 -3.23
C ASP A 139 -3.00 -21.05 -2.52
N PRO A 140 -4.31 -21.21 -2.33
CA PRO A 140 -5.14 -20.25 -1.64
C PRO A 140 -4.73 -20.05 -0.17
N GLU A 141 -4.01 -21.01 0.43
CA GLU A 141 -3.53 -20.90 1.80
C GLU A 141 -2.44 -19.84 1.95
N ILE A 142 -1.65 -19.55 0.90
CA ILE A 142 -0.70 -18.44 0.92
C ILE A 142 -1.44 -17.10 1.02
N VAL A 143 -2.44 -16.87 0.16
CA VAL A 143 -3.25 -15.64 0.19
C VAL A 143 -3.93 -15.48 1.54
N LYS A 144 -4.50 -16.55 2.06
CA LYS A 144 -5.11 -16.56 3.39
C LYS A 144 -4.08 -16.23 4.49
N GLY A 145 -2.88 -16.80 4.39
CA GLY A 145 -1.76 -16.47 5.30
C GLY A 145 -1.42 -14.99 5.30
N CYS A 146 -1.30 -14.38 4.11
CA CYS A 146 -1.09 -12.94 3.98
C CYS A 146 -2.22 -12.12 4.62
N CYS A 147 -3.49 -12.51 4.41
CA CYS A 147 -4.63 -11.83 5.03
C CYS A 147 -4.59 -11.93 6.57
N ILE A 148 -4.20 -13.08 7.12
CA ILE A 148 -4.05 -13.27 8.57
C ILE A 148 -2.93 -12.36 9.10
N GLU A 149 -1.81 -12.28 8.41
CA GLU A 149 -0.68 -11.45 8.82
C GLU A 149 -1.02 -9.95 8.72
N ILE A 150 -1.71 -9.50 7.66
CA ILE A 150 -2.21 -8.13 7.54
C ILE A 150 -3.14 -7.78 8.71
N ASN A 151 -4.07 -8.67 9.08
CA ASN A 151 -4.94 -8.45 10.23
C ASN A 151 -4.15 -8.40 11.57
N ARG A 152 -3.09 -9.21 11.70
CA ARG A 152 -2.19 -9.12 12.86
C ARG A 152 -1.47 -7.76 12.91
N LEU A 153 -1.01 -7.26 11.77
CA LEU A 153 -0.35 -5.96 11.67
C LEU A 153 -1.32 -4.80 11.97
N GLU A 154 -2.57 -4.91 11.56
CA GLU A 154 -3.63 -3.95 11.93
C GLU A 154 -3.78 -3.87 13.44
N ASN A 155 -3.89 -5.00 14.15
CA ASN A 155 -3.95 -5.00 15.61
C ASN A 155 -2.71 -4.37 16.27
N VAL A 156 -1.50 -4.59 15.70
CA VAL A 156 -0.27 -3.94 16.17
C VAL A 156 -0.35 -2.43 15.97
N ALA A 157 -0.87 -1.97 14.81
CA ALA A 157 -1.06 -0.55 14.54
C ALA A 157 -2.05 0.10 15.53
N ASP A 158 -3.13 -0.57 15.89
CA ASP A 158 -4.09 -0.11 16.90
C ASP A 158 -3.46 0.04 18.29
N GLU A 159 -2.61 -0.90 18.68
CA GLU A 159 -1.84 -0.80 19.92
C GLU A 159 -0.85 0.38 19.89
N LEU A 160 -0.15 0.57 18.77
CA LEU A 160 0.74 1.72 18.57
C LEU A 160 -0.02 3.04 18.65
N LEU A 161 -1.19 3.14 18.00
CA LEU A 161 -2.05 4.34 18.08
C LEU A 161 -2.47 4.64 19.52
N THR A 162 -2.92 3.62 20.24
CA THR A 162 -3.31 3.75 21.64
C THR A 162 -2.14 4.25 22.50
N ALA A 163 -0.94 3.70 22.27
CA ALA A 163 0.26 4.11 23.00
C ALA A 163 0.70 5.53 22.63
N ALA A 164 0.66 5.89 21.36
CA ALA A 164 0.99 7.24 20.87
C ALA A 164 0.06 8.30 21.48
N LEU A 165 -1.26 8.05 21.46
CA LEU A 165 -2.25 8.96 22.07
C LEU A 165 -2.04 9.11 23.57
N LYS A 166 -1.80 8.01 24.31
CA LYS A 166 -1.49 8.08 25.74
C LYS A 166 -0.24 8.93 25.99
N ASN A 167 0.81 8.72 25.21
CA ASN A 167 2.05 9.51 25.33
C ASN A 167 1.80 10.99 25.08
N LEU A 168 1.04 11.32 24.04
CA LEU A 168 0.70 12.69 23.66
C LEU A 168 -0.06 13.43 24.78
N PHE A 169 -1.07 12.79 25.37
CA PHE A 169 -1.90 13.41 26.41
C PHE A 169 -1.29 13.35 27.82
N GLN A 170 -0.22 12.58 28.02
CA GLN A 170 0.54 12.56 29.27
C GLN A 170 1.69 13.56 29.30
N SER A 171 2.19 13.99 28.14
CA SER A 171 3.17 15.07 28.07
C SER A 171 2.47 16.40 28.36
N ASN A 172 2.88 17.10 29.43
CA ASN A 172 2.33 18.40 29.82
C ASN A 172 2.56 19.52 28.79
N ASP A 173 3.25 19.24 27.69
CA ASP A 173 3.56 20.17 26.60
C ASP A 173 2.45 20.23 25.53
N ALA A 174 1.40 19.44 25.65
CA ALA A 174 0.35 19.35 24.62
C ALA A 174 -0.70 20.50 24.69
N ILE A 175 -0.58 21.44 25.64
CA ILE A 175 -1.53 22.56 25.83
C ILE A 175 -0.75 23.84 26.20
N THR A 176 0.02 24.34 25.25
CA THR A 176 0.46 25.76 25.27
C THR A 176 0.36 26.33 23.87
#